data_7b89842a2ea9734aaa44ddd9fbeda289
#
_entry.id   7b89842a2ea9734aaa44ddd9fbeda289
#
_cell.length_a   1.000
_cell.length_b   1.000
_cell.length_c   1.000
_cell.angle_alpha   90.00
_cell.angle_beta   90.00
_cell.angle_gamma   90.00
#
_symmetry.space_group_name_H-M   'P 1'
#
loop_
_entity.id
_entity.type
_entity.pdbx_description
1 polymer ?
#
loop_
_entity_poly.entity_id
_entity_poly.type
_entity_poly.pdbx_seq_one_letter_code
_entity_poly.pdbx_strand_id
1 'polypeptide(L)' 'MEADVREQIRKLLVTGDNRLKQGVDPAKARESWEQALALAREAGLEEQIRPLVELRIADLNAPPG' A
#
# COMPACT_ATOMS: atom_id res chain seq x y z
N MET A 1 -12.58 7.31 -20.51
CA MET A 1 -11.12 7.27 -20.34
C MET A 1 -10.78 6.42 -19.15
N GLU A 2 -9.95 5.45 -19.34
CA GLU A 2 -9.61 4.53 -18.27
C GLU A 2 -8.66 5.19 -17.28
N ALA A 3 -8.93 5.02 -16.01
CA ALA A 3 -7.99 5.44 -15.00
C ALA A 3 -6.74 4.56 -15.11
N ASP A 4 -5.58 5.19 -15.10
CA ASP A 4 -4.33 4.46 -15.11
C ASP A 4 -4.25 3.60 -13.84
N VAL A 5 -4.06 2.30 -14.00
CA VAL A 5 -4.00 1.38 -12.87
C VAL A 5 -2.85 1.75 -11.93
N ARG A 6 -1.75 2.28 -12.45
CA ARG A 6 -0.64 2.73 -11.62
C ARG A 6 -1.06 3.85 -10.70
N GLU A 7 -1.90 4.74 -11.18
CA GLU A 7 -2.41 5.83 -10.36
C GLU A 7 -3.32 5.32 -9.26
N GLN A 8 -4.14 4.32 -9.56
CA GLN A 8 -4.99 3.70 -8.56
C GLN A 8 -4.17 3.01 -7.48
N ILE A 9 -3.12 2.29 -7.87
CA ILE A 9 -2.20 1.65 -6.93
C ILE A 9 -1.55 2.70 -6.04
N ARG A 10 -1.08 3.78 -6.63
CA ARG A 10 -0.45 4.88 -5.90
C ARG A 10 -1.40 5.49 -4.88
N LYS A 11 -2.64 5.70 -5.28
CA LYS A 11 -3.65 6.24 -4.36
C LYS A 11 -3.89 5.32 -3.16
N LEU A 12 -3.91 4.02 -3.39
CA LEU A 12 -4.07 3.06 -2.30
C LEU A 12 -2.88 3.09 -1.36
N LEU A 13 -1.66 3.19 -1.89
CA LEU A 13 -0.47 3.31 -1.06
C LEU A 13 -0.51 4.57 -0.21
N VAL A 14 -0.86 5.70 -0.82
CA VAL A 14 -0.95 6.98 -0.12
C VAL A 14 -2.06 6.95 0.92
N THR A 15 -3.19 6.33 0.59
CA THR A 15 -4.30 6.21 1.52
C THR A 15 -3.86 5.48 2.78
N GLY A 16 -3.13 4.37 2.62
CA GLY A 16 -2.62 3.63 3.76
C GLY A 16 -1.63 4.46 4.58
N ASP A 17 -0.73 5.17 3.90
CA ASP A 17 0.23 6.05 4.57
C ASP A 17 -0.48 7.12 5.38
N ASN A 18 -1.52 7.72 4.81
CA ASN A 18 -2.28 8.77 5.49
C ASN A 18 -3.06 8.24 6.69
N ARG A 19 -3.63 7.04 6.57
CA ARG A 19 -4.33 6.41 7.68
C ARG A 19 -3.38 6.20 8.87
N LEU A 20 -2.17 5.78 8.58
CA LEU A 20 -1.17 5.58 9.61
C LEU A 20 -0.82 6.90 10.30
N LYS A 21 -0.64 7.97 9.52
CA LYS A 21 -0.35 9.30 10.07
C LYS A 21 -1.48 9.84 10.93
N GLN A 22 -2.72 9.53 10.58
CA GLN A 22 -3.89 10.02 11.30
C GLN A 22 -4.17 9.23 12.57
N GLY A 23 -3.36 8.21 12.85
CA GLY A 23 -3.56 7.40 14.05
C GLY A 23 -4.71 6.40 13.92
N VAL A 24 -5.14 6.12 12.71
CA VAL A 24 -6.12 5.07 12.44
C VAL A 24 -5.46 3.72 12.71
N ASP A 25 -6.27 2.73 13.04
CA ASP A 25 -5.80 1.37 13.31
C ASP A 25 -4.79 0.94 12.23
N PRO A 26 -3.57 0.52 12.61
CA PRO A 26 -2.58 0.07 11.64
C PRO A 26 -3.08 -1.01 10.70
N ALA A 27 -4.02 -1.84 11.12
CA ALA A 27 -4.61 -2.85 10.26
C ALA A 27 -5.32 -2.23 9.05
N LYS A 28 -5.88 -1.03 9.20
CA LYS A 28 -6.53 -0.34 8.09
C LYS A 28 -5.52 0.17 7.07
N ALA A 29 -4.38 0.66 7.54
CA ALA A 29 -3.30 1.06 6.64
C ALA A 29 -2.79 -0.13 5.85
N ARG A 30 -2.54 -1.23 6.54
CA ARG A 30 -2.07 -2.47 5.93
C ARG A 30 -3.05 -2.98 4.88
N GLU A 31 -4.35 -2.91 5.18
CA GLU A 31 -5.39 -3.33 4.27
C GLU A 31 -5.31 -2.56 2.94
N SER A 32 -5.10 -1.23 3.01
CA SER A 32 -4.96 -0.42 1.81
C SER A 32 -3.74 -0.82 1.00
N TRP A 33 -2.62 -1.08 1.66
CA TRP A 33 -1.41 -1.51 0.97
C TRP A 33 -1.58 -2.88 0.33
N GLU A 34 -2.28 -3.79 0.98
CA GLU A 34 -2.55 -5.11 0.42
C GLU A 34 -3.46 -5.03 -0.78
N GLN A 35 -4.41 -4.12 -0.77
CA GLN A 35 -5.26 -3.87 -1.93
C GLN A 35 -4.43 -3.34 -3.10
N ALA A 36 -3.47 -2.47 -2.82
CA ALA A 36 -2.58 -1.97 -3.86
C ALA A 36 -1.79 -3.12 -4.49
N LEU A 37 -1.30 -4.03 -3.67
CA LEU A 37 -0.55 -5.18 -4.16
C LEU A 37 -1.44 -6.11 -5.00
N ALA A 38 -2.67 -6.35 -4.56
CA ALA A 38 -3.60 -7.19 -5.31
C ALA A 38 -3.88 -6.58 -6.70
N LEU A 39 -4.10 -5.28 -6.74
CA LEU A 39 -4.34 -4.58 -7.99
C LEU A 39 -3.10 -4.64 -8.89
N ALA A 40 -1.91 -4.49 -8.30
CA ALA A 40 -0.66 -4.59 -9.03
C ALA A 40 -0.48 -5.99 -9.63
N ARG A 41 -0.87 -7.02 -8.88
CA ARG A 41 -0.77 -8.39 -9.36
C ARG A 41 -1.64 -8.60 -10.60
N GLU A 42 -2.87 -8.08 -10.56
CA GLU A 42 -3.76 -8.18 -11.71
C GLU A 42 -3.25 -7.41 -12.91
N ALA A 43 -2.51 -6.34 -12.69
CA ALA A 43 -1.98 -5.49 -13.76
C ALA A 43 -0.60 -5.93 -14.25
N GLY A 44 -0.03 -6.97 -13.66
CA GLY A 44 1.31 -7.43 -14.03
C GLY A 44 2.42 -6.54 -13.48
N LEU A 45 2.14 -5.78 -12.42
CA LEU A 45 3.09 -4.86 -11.82
C LEU A 45 3.55 -5.32 -10.44
N GLU A 46 3.27 -6.56 -10.09
CA GLU A 46 3.56 -7.08 -8.75
C GLU A 46 5.02 -6.92 -8.36
N GLU A 47 5.94 -7.24 -9.27
CA GLU A 47 7.36 -7.16 -8.96
C GLU A 47 7.81 -5.74 -8.63
N GLN A 48 7.17 -4.75 -9.24
CA GLN A 48 7.50 -3.34 -9.02
C GLN A 48 6.87 -2.80 -7.75
N ILE A 49 5.70 -3.29 -7.40
CA ILE A 49 4.92 -2.75 -6.28
C ILE A 49 5.18 -3.53 -4.99
N ARG A 50 5.45 -4.81 -5.07
CA ARG A 50 5.68 -5.64 -3.88
C ARG A 50 6.73 -5.05 -2.93
N PRO A 51 7.90 -4.60 -3.41
CA PRO A 51 8.89 -4.04 -2.49
C PRO A 51 8.38 -2.82 -1.74
N LEU A 52 7.55 -2.00 -2.40
CA LEU A 52 6.99 -0.81 -1.78
C LEU A 52 6.03 -1.18 -0.66
N VAL A 53 5.22 -2.20 -0.88
CA VAL A 53 4.27 -2.68 0.13
C VAL A 53 5.01 -3.37 1.27
N GLU A 54 5.98 -4.23 0.95
CA GLU A 54 6.73 -4.96 1.96
C GLU A 54 7.51 -4.03 2.87
N LEU A 55 8.09 -2.98 2.30
CA LEU A 55 8.80 -1.99 3.09
C LEU A 55 7.87 -1.32 4.09
N ARG A 56 6.68 -0.95 3.66
CA ARG A 56 5.70 -0.31 4.54
C ARG A 56 5.23 -1.24 5.65
N ILE A 57 4.97 -2.50 5.31
CA ILE A 57 4.53 -3.48 6.30
C ILE A 57 5.66 -3.77 7.30
N ALA A 58 6.89 -3.86 6.83
CA ALA A 58 8.03 -4.06 7.71
C ALA A 58 8.19 -2.90 8.69
N ASP A 59 8.02 -1.67 8.22
CA ASP A 59 8.09 -0.50 9.08
C ASP A 59 6.98 -0.52 10.13
N LEU A 60 5.80 -0.98 9.74
CA LEU A 60 4.66 -1.08 10.63
C LEU A 60 4.94 -2.07 11.75
N ASN A 61 5.63 -3.16 11.44
CA ASN A 61 5.95 -4.21 12.40
C ASN A 61 7.24 -3.96 13.17
N ALA A 62 8.02 -2.94 12.78
CA ALA A 62 9.27 -2.65 13.43
C ALA A 62 9.03 -2.14 14.85
N PRO A 63 9.81 -2.56 15.82
CA PRO A 63 9.67 -2.03 17.18
C PRO A 63 10.04 -0.56 17.20
N PRO A 64 9.34 0.26 17.97
CA PRO A 64 9.71 1.66 18.12
C PRO A 64 11.10 1.73 18.74
N GLY A 65 11.92 2.43 18.07
CA GLY A 65 13.25 2.47 18.51
C GLY A 65 14.13 3.24 19.01
#